data_a04c367339f89c6dfcec5f427093cb9e
#
_entry.id   a04c367339f89c6dfcec5f427093cb9e
#
_cell.length_a   1.000
_cell.length_b   1.000
_cell.length_c   1.000
_cell.angle_alpha   90.00
_cell.angle_beta   90.00
_cell.angle_gamma   90.00
#
_symmetry.space_group_name_H-M   'P 1'
#
loop_
_entity.id
_entity.type
_entity.pdbx_description
1 polymer ?
#
loop_
_entity_poly.entity_id
_entity_poly.type
_entity_poly.pdbx_seq_one_letter_code
_entity_poly.pdbx_strand_id
1 'polypeptide(L)'
;DNVILMNLLAITTKNKSALNNVYNTAVGERTSLSKLVSILKKYLSKHDENISKIKVFNGPYRKGDIPHSLASIEKAKSKLGYNPLFNFELGIKETIKWYLE
;
A
#
# COMPACT_ATOMS: atom_id res chain seq x y z
N ASP A 1 -4.28 -7.36 -3.87
CA ASP A 1 -3.47 -8.50 -4.34
C ASP A 1 -2.41 -8.92 -3.31
N ASN A 2 -1.67 -8.02 -2.65
CA ASN A 2 -0.73 -8.41 -1.58
C ASN A 2 -1.43 -9.14 -0.42
N VAL A 3 -2.66 -8.77 -0.07
CA VAL A 3 -3.47 -9.45 0.95
C VAL A 3 -3.85 -10.86 0.50
N ILE A 4 -4.24 -11.03 -0.76
CA ILE A 4 -4.54 -12.34 -1.34
C ILE A 4 -3.29 -13.23 -1.31
N LEU A 5 -2.14 -12.69 -1.74
CA LEU A 5 -0.86 -13.38 -1.66
C LEU A 5 -0.55 -13.86 -0.23
N MET A 6 -0.70 -12.97 0.77
CA MET A 6 -0.46 -13.31 2.17
C MET A 6 -1.37 -14.46 2.63
N ASN A 7 -2.67 -14.41 2.30
CA ASN A 7 -3.61 -15.46 2.64
C ASN A 7 -3.24 -16.80 2.00
N LEU A 8 -2.83 -16.79 0.72
CA LEU A 8 -2.37 -18.01 0.03
C LEU A 8 -1.12 -18.58 0.69
N LEU A 9 -0.15 -17.74 1.04
CA LEU A 9 1.07 -18.17 1.75
C LEU A 9 0.74 -18.77 3.11
N ALA A 10 -0.17 -18.15 3.86
CA ALA A 10 -0.58 -18.65 5.17
C ALA A 10 -1.29 -20.01 5.09
N ILE A 11 -2.13 -20.21 4.07
CA ILE A 11 -2.87 -21.47 3.87
C ILE A 11 -1.96 -22.59 3.37
N THR A 12 -0.99 -22.27 2.52
CA THR A 12 -0.14 -23.27 1.84
C THR A 12 1.19 -23.53 2.54
N THR A 13 1.51 -22.79 3.61
CA THR A 13 2.80 -22.93 4.30
C THR A 13 2.98 -24.33 4.88
N LYS A 14 4.17 -24.90 4.65
CA LYS A 14 4.61 -26.12 5.31
C LYS A 14 5.46 -25.86 6.56
N ASN A 15 5.75 -24.60 6.84
CA ASN A 15 6.52 -24.18 8.00
C ASN A 15 5.64 -24.21 9.26
N LYS A 16 5.78 -25.24 10.07
CA LYS A 16 4.99 -25.39 11.32
C LYS A 16 5.19 -24.20 12.28
N SER A 17 6.35 -23.57 12.29
CA SER A 17 6.63 -22.40 13.14
C SER A 17 5.90 -21.11 12.67
N ALA A 18 5.33 -21.12 11.47
CA ALA A 18 4.53 -20.03 10.94
C ALA A 18 3.07 -20.10 11.37
N LEU A 19 2.59 -21.25 11.84
CA LEU A 19 1.20 -21.44 12.23
C LEU A 19 0.88 -20.70 13.54
N ASN A 20 -0.40 -20.35 13.72
CA ASN A 20 -0.91 -19.70 14.92
C ASN A 20 -0.19 -18.38 15.25
N ASN A 21 0.18 -17.62 14.24
CA ASN A 21 0.83 -16.33 14.36
C ASN A 21 0.03 -15.24 13.67
N VAL A 22 0.19 -14.01 14.12
CA VAL A 22 -0.31 -12.81 13.46
C VAL A 22 0.78 -12.20 12.58
N TYR A 23 0.43 -11.79 11.38
CA TYR A 23 1.33 -11.20 10.40
C TYR A 23 0.82 -9.87 9.89
N ASN A 24 1.71 -8.89 9.77
CA ASN A 24 1.41 -7.64 9.09
C ASN A 24 1.48 -7.85 7.57
N THR A 25 0.43 -7.45 6.87
CA THR A 25 0.42 -7.39 5.41
C THR A 25 0.60 -5.94 4.97
N ALA A 26 1.80 -5.60 4.57
CA ALA A 26 2.19 -4.26 4.13
C ALA A 26 3.26 -4.38 3.05
N VAL A 27 3.79 -3.26 2.59
CA VAL A 27 4.89 -3.22 1.61
C VAL A 27 6.25 -2.90 2.24
N GLY A 28 6.29 -2.62 3.56
CA GLY A 28 7.52 -2.29 4.27
C GLY A 28 8.08 -0.90 3.93
N GLU A 29 7.28 -0.04 3.32
CA GLU A 29 7.65 1.31 2.91
C GLU A 29 6.80 2.35 3.63
N ARG A 30 7.42 3.52 3.86
CA ARG A 30 6.71 4.69 4.38
C ARG A 30 6.31 5.60 3.23
N THR A 31 5.06 6.04 3.22
CA THR A 31 4.56 6.97 2.20
C THR A 31 3.92 8.18 2.88
N SER A 32 4.36 9.38 2.48
CA SER A 32 3.73 10.63 2.93
C SER A 32 2.48 10.94 2.12
N LEU A 33 1.56 11.75 2.70
CA LEU A 33 0.39 12.26 1.98
C LEU A 33 0.79 13.07 0.74
N SER A 34 1.86 13.86 0.82
CA SER A 34 2.38 14.60 -0.33
C SER A 34 2.80 13.69 -1.47
N LYS A 35 3.47 12.58 -1.16
CA LYS A 35 3.85 11.56 -2.16
C LYS A 35 2.61 10.90 -2.77
N LEU A 36 1.61 10.55 -1.95
CA LEU A 36 0.33 10.02 -2.43
C LEU A 36 -0.34 10.98 -3.42
N VAL A 37 -0.48 12.25 -3.05
CA VAL A 37 -1.08 13.29 -3.91
C VAL A 37 -0.30 13.44 -5.23
N SER A 38 1.04 13.44 -5.18
CA SER A 38 1.88 13.51 -6.38
C SER A 38 1.65 12.33 -7.32
N ILE A 39 1.55 11.12 -6.78
CA ILE A 39 1.29 9.91 -7.56
C ILE A 39 -0.12 9.96 -8.18
N LEU A 40 -1.14 10.35 -7.40
CA LEU A 40 -2.50 10.51 -7.90
C LEU A 40 -2.56 11.52 -9.05
N LYS A 41 -1.97 12.70 -8.89
CA LYS A 41 -1.88 13.71 -9.96
C LYS A 41 -1.19 13.17 -11.20
N LYS A 42 -0.05 12.50 -11.05
CA LYS A 42 0.73 11.91 -12.15
C LYS A 42 -0.11 10.96 -13.01
N TYR A 43 -0.89 10.10 -12.39
CA TYR A 43 -1.66 9.09 -13.12
C TYR A 43 -3.01 9.60 -13.61
N LEU A 44 -3.73 10.38 -12.82
CA LEU A 44 -5.03 10.94 -13.20
C LEU A 44 -4.91 12.01 -14.29
N SER A 45 -3.81 12.78 -14.32
CA SER A 45 -3.58 13.78 -15.37
C SER A 45 -3.42 13.17 -16.77
N LYS A 46 -3.20 11.87 -16.87
CA LYS A 46 -3.20 11.17 -18.17
C LYS A 46 -4.60 11.00 -18.74
N HIS A 47 -5.63 11.11 -17.92
CA HIS A 47 -7.04 11.02 -18.30
C HIS A 47 -7.70 12.39 -18.41
N ASP A 48 -7.28 13.33 -17.55
CA ASP A 48 -7.72 14.72 -17.58
C ASP A 48 -6.54 15.65 -17.21
N GLU A 49 -6.04 16.40 -18.18
CA GLU A 49 -4.92 17.31 -18.00
C GLU A 49 -5.17 18.41 -16.95
N ASN A 50 -6.43 18.77 -16.72
CA ASN A 50 -6.78 19.79 -15.73
C ASN A 50 -6.41 19.36 -14.31
N ILE A 51 -6.34 18.06 -14.04
CA ILE A 51 -5.97 17.52 -12.73
C ILE A 51 -4.55 17.94 -12.33
N SER A 52 -3.64 18.08 -13.29
CA SER A 52 -2.28 18.57 -13.02
C SER A 52 -2.27 19.97 -12.40
N LYS A 53 -3.25 20.82 -12.78
CA LYS A 53 -3.38 22.22 -12.36
C LYS A 53 -4.11 22.39 -11.02
N ILE A 54 -4.74 21.34 -10.49
CA ILE A 54 -5.48 21.41 -9.22
C ILE A 54 -4.53 21.79 -8.09
N LYS A 55 -4.87 22.85 -7.35
CA LYS A 55 -4.15 23.24 -6.15
C LYS A 55 -4.48 22.31 -4.99
N VAL A 56 -3.45 21.91 -4.25
CA VAL A 56 -3.59 21.09 -3.05
C VAL A 56 -3.58 22.01 -1.83
N PHE A 57 -4.56 21.86 -0.97
CA PHE A 57 -4.64 22.61 0.29
C PHE A 57 -4.45 21.66 1.46
N ASN A 58 -3.54 21.99 2.35
CA ASN A 58 -3.34 21.27 3.59
C ASN A 58 -4.36 21.76 4.62
N GLY A 59 -5.21 20.88 5.09
CA GLY A 59 -6.11 21.15 6.21
C GLY A 59 -5.37 21.11 7.56
N PRO A 60 -6.04 21.54 8.65
CA PRO A 60 -5.49 21.42 9.99
C PRO A 60 -5.31 19.96 10.41
N TYR A 61 -4.40 19.72 11.34
CA TYR A 61 -4.20 18.41 11.96
C TYR A 61 -5.49 17.94 12.62
N ARG A 62 -5.88 16.69 12.37
CA ARG A 62 -7.00 16.07 13.08
C ARG A 62 -6.47 15.35 14.31
N LYS A 63 -7.26 15.40 15.41
CA LYS A 63 -6.94 14.65 16.63
C LYS A 63 -6.99 13.15 16.30
N GLY A 64 -5.89 12.44 16.55
CA GLY A 64 -5.76 11.01 16.27
C GLY A 64 -5.08 10.66 14.95
N ASP A 65 -4.76 11.65 14.09
CA ASP A 65 -3.96 11.38 12.89
C ASP A 65 -2.56 10.91 13.28
N ILE A 66 -2.12 9.83 12.64
CA ILE A 66 -0.77 9.27 12.82
C ILE A 66 0.11 9.84 11.71
N PRO A 67 1.07 10.75 12.02
CA PRO A 67 1.91 11.38 11.01
C PRO A 67 2.85 10.41 10.31
N HIS A 68 3.14 9.28 10.94
CA HIS A 68 4.01 8.24 10.40
C HIS A 68 3.40 6.87 10.62
N SER A 69 3.17 6.13 9.56
CA SER A 69 2.71 4.74 9.61
C SER A 69 3.68 3.87 8.82
N LEU A 70 4.27 2.90 9.49
CA LEU A 70 5.16 1.91 8.90
C LEU A 70 4.95 0.59 9.63
N ALA A 71 4.50 -0.43 8.91
CA ALA A 71 4.39 -1.78 9.44
C ALA A 71 5.61 -2.61 9.03
N SER A 72 6.23 -3.28 10.01
CA SER A 72 7.28 -4.26 9.72
C SER A 72 6.66 -5.51 9.09
N ILE A 73 7.27 -5.98 8.02
CA ILE A 73 6.91 -7.23 7.32
C ILE A 73 7.96 -8.33 7.49
N GLU A 74 8.97 -8.12 8.34
CA GLU A 74 10.09 -9.04 8.52
C GLU A 74 9.64 -10.42 9.03
N LYS A 75 8.67 -10.47 9.93
CA LYS A 75 8.10 -11.74 10.40
C LYS A 75 7.42 -12.52 9.27
N ALA A 76 6.66 -11.84 8.42
CA ALA A 76 6.00 -12.44 7.26
C ALA A 76 7.03 -12.93 6.23
N LYS A 77 8.08 -12.15 5.99
CA LYS A 77 9.17 -12.56 5.10
C LYS A 77 9.88 -13.81 5.61
N SER A 78 10.31 -13.81 6.86
CA SER A 78 11.12 -14.90 7.42
C SER A 78 10.33 -16.19 7.60
N LYS A 79 9.05 -16.12 7.99
CA LYS A 79 8.24 -17.30 8.30
C LYS A 79 7.40 -17.82 7.14
N LEU A 80 6.88 -16.93 6.30
CA LEU A 80 5.98 -17.26 5.20
C LEU A 80 6.60 -17.06 3.80
N GLY A 81 7.80 -16.47 3.72
CA GLY A 81 8.39 -16.12 2.43
C GLY A 81 7.63 -14.99 1.72
N TYR A 82 6.92 -14.14 2.48
CA TYR A 82 6.15 -13.04 1.91
C TYR A 82 7.06 -12.02 1.25
N ASN A 83 6.79 -11.74 -0.01
CA ASN A 83 7.41 -10.66 -0.77
C ASN A 83 6.30 -9.92 -1.51
N PRO A 84 5.99 -8.66 -1.17
CA PRO A 84 4.88 -7.94 -1.79
C PRO A 84 5.09 -7.81 -3.30
N LEU A 85 4.07 -8.18 -4.07
CA LEU A 85 4.06 -8.09 -5.54
C LEU A 85 3.82 -6.66 -6.01
N PHE A 86 3.08 -5.89 -5.24
CA PHE A 86 2.73 -4.51 -5.54
C PHE A 86 3.33 -3.59 -4.49
N ASN A 87 4.21 -2.68 -4.91
CA ASN A 87 4.59 -1.53 -4.10
C ASN A 87 3.46 -0.50 -4.08
N PHE A 88 3.64 0.59 -3.31
CA PHE A 88 2.59 1.60 -3.15
C PHE A 88 2.18 2.24 -4.50
N GLU A 89 3.13 2.62 -5.34
CA GLU A 89 2.85 3.28 -6.62
C GLU A 89 2.11 2.37 -7.60
N LEU A 90 2.53 1.10 -7.72
CA LEU A 90 1.84 0.12 -8.55
C LEU A 90 0.42 -0.14 -8.04
N GLY A 91 0.23 -0.25 -6.72
CA GLY A 91 -1.10 -0.43 -6.12
C GLY A 91 -2.04 0.73 -6.44
N ILE A 92 -1.56 1.97 -6.32
CA ILE A 92 -2.33 3.17 -6.67
C ILE A 92 -2.68 3.19 -8.16
N LYS A 93 -1.74 2.84 -9.03
CA LYS A 93 -1.98 2.77 -10.47
C LYS A 93 -3.11 1.79 -10.83
N GLU A 94 -3.10 0.59 -10.27
CA GLU A 94 -4.16 -0.41 -10.50
C GLU A 94 -5.50 0.05 -9.90
N THR A 95 -5.47 0.71 -8.74
CA THR A 95 -6.68 1.27 -8.13
C THR A 95 -7.30 2.35 -9.02
N ILE A 96 -6.50 3.29 -9.53
CA ILE A 96 -6.97 4.34 -10.44
C ILE A 96 -7.60 3.72 -11.69
N LYS A 97 -6.95 2.72 -12.29
CA LYS A 97 -7.47 2.02 -13.46
C LYS A 97 -8.86 1.44 -13.19
N TRP A 98 -9.03 0.77 -12.07
CA TRP A 98 -10.33 0.20 -11.68
C TRP A 98 -11.44 1.27 -11.49
N TYR A 99 -11.10 2.45 -10.95
CA TYR A 99 -12.06 3.54 -10.77
C TYR A 99 -12.45 4.25 -12.08
N LEU A 100 -11.62 4.15 -13.12
CA LEU A 100 -11.83 4.80 -14.41
C LEU A 100 -12.51 3.88 -15.46
N GLU A 101 -12.55 2.59 -15.19
CA GLU A 101 -13.31 1.60 -15.98
C GLU A 101 -14.80 1.64 -15.62
#